data_0f871ead3254ab79ffd5c9a45b25b5d6
#
_entry.id   0f871ead3254ab79ffd5c9a45b25b5d6
#
_cell.length_a   1.000
_cell.length_b   1.000
_cell.length_c   1.000
_cell.angle_alpha   90.00
_cell.angle_beta   90.00
_cell.angle_gamma   90.00
#
_symmetry.space_group_name_H-M   'P 1'
#
loop_
_entity.id
_entity.type
_entity.pdbx_description
1 polymer ?
#
loop_
_entity_poly.entity_id
_entity_poly.type
_entity_poly.pdbx_seq_one_letter_code
_entity_poly.pdbx_strand_id
1 'polypeptide(L)'
;EISECLVGSEMCIRDRLIERTRQSFFEGIKYAKAGNHLHEISAAIGDYAESFGYGVVTDLVGHGIGTHLHEEPEIPNFRQVRRGIKLRQGMTLAIEPMINEGRPDVEWLGDDWTVVTEDSSLSAHYENTILITDGEPEILTLTDKELESM
;
A
#
# COMPACT_ATOMS: atom_id res chain seq x y z
N GLU A 1 12.96 -17.54 -18.02
CA GLU A 1 14.16 -16.77 -18.38
C GLU A 1 14.01 -15.40 -17.74
N ILE A 2 14.80 -15.15 -16.71
CA ILE A 2 15.02 -13.80 -16.21
C ILE A 2 15.75 -13.13 -17.37
N SER A 3 15.03 -12.34 -18.18
CA SER A 3 15.67 -11.52 -19.19
C SER A 3 16.77 -10.73 -18.50
N GLU A 4 17.95 -10.72 -19.09
CA GLU A 4 19.12 -10.02 -18.57
C GLU A 4 18.79 -8.53 -18.39
N CYS A 5 18.14 -8.21 -17.27
CA CYS A 5 17.95 -6.86 -16.84
C CYS A 5 19.31 -6.37 -16.39
N LEU A 6 19.98 -5.60 -17.22
CA LEU A 6 21.22 -4.94 -16.83
C LEU A 6 20.95 -4.15 -15.54
N VAL A 7 21.70 -4.46 -14.49
CA VAL A 7 21.57 -3.77 -13.21
C VAL A 7 21.65 -2.26 -13.44
N GLY A 8 20.56 -1.53 -13.11
CA GLY A 8 20.44 -0.08 -13.35
C GLY A 8 19.70 0.29 -14.64
N SER A 9 19.18 -0.65 -15.44
CA SER A 9 18.27 -0.30 -16.52
C SER A 9 16.95 0.24 -15.97
N GLU A 10 16.32 1.16 -16.68
CA GLU A 10 15.05 1.77 -16.28
C GLU A 10 13.93 0.73 -16.08
N MET A 11 13.92 -0.33 -16.88
CA MET A 11 13.00 -1.45 -16.73
C MET A 11 13.19 -2.19 -15.40
N CYS A 12 14.43 -2.46 -14.98
CA CYS A 12 14.72 -3.08 -13.69
C CYS A 12 14.31 -2.20 -12.51
N ILE A 13 14.44 -0.87 -12.65
CA ILE A 13 14.03 0.10 -11.63
C ILE A 13 12.52 0.05 -11.47
N ARG A 14 11.75 0.06 -12.56
CA ARG A 14 10.29 -0.07 -12.55
C ARG A 14 9.84 -1.39 -11.93
N ASP A 15 10.41 -2.50 -12.36
CA ASP A 15 10.02 -3.83 -11.89
C ASP A 15 10.25 -3.96 -10.39
N ARG A 16 11.36 -3.44 -9.89
CA ARG A 16 11.65 -3.42 -8.46
C ARG A 16 10.69 -2.54 -7.69
N LEU A 17 10.35 -1.36 -8.21
CA LEU A 17 9.39 -0.47 -7.57
C LEU A 17 8.01 -1.14 -7.47
N ILE A 18 7.52 -1.73 -8.55
CA ILE A 18 6.24 -2.44 -8.59
C ILE A 18 6.23 -3.59 -7.59
N GLU A 19 7.25 -4.43 -7.60
CA GLU A 19 7.36 -5.58 -6.69
C GLU A 19 7.48 -5.13 -5.22
N ARG A 20 8.27 -4.09 -4.92
CA ARG A 20 8.39 -3.57 -3.55
C ARG A 20 7.10 -2.93 -3.05
N THR A 21 6.38 -2.24 -3.94
CA THR A 21 5.06 -1.68 -3.60
C THR A 21 4.07 -2.79 -3.29
N ARG A 22 4.00 -3.81 -4.12
CA ARG A 22 3.18 -5.00 -3.88
C ARG A 22 3.57 -5.67 -2.56
N GLN A 23 4.85 -5.93 -2.33
CA GLN A 23 5.32 -6.58 -1.12
C GLN A 23 5.03 -5.76 0.14
N SER A 24 5.07 -4.43 0.07
CA SER A 24 4.74 -3.57 1.22
C SER A 24 3.31 -3.80 1.71
N PHE A 25 2.35 -4.03 0.81
CA PHE A 25 0.99 -4.43 1.15
C PHE A 25 1.00 -5.74 1.96
N PHE A 26 1.70 -6.77 1.48
CA PHE A 26 1.76 -8.06 2.17
C PHE A 26 2.47 -7.98 3.52
N GLU A 27 3.48 -7.12 3.66
CA GLU A 27 4.09 -6.86 4.97
C GLU A 27 3.10 -6.21 5.93
N GLY A 28 2.31 -5.25 5.44
CA GLY A 28 1.28 -4.57 6.24
C GLY A 28 0.20 -5.51 6.74
N ILE A 29 -0.38 -6.33 5.86
CA ILE A 29 -1.50 -7.18 6.23
C ILE A 29 -1.17 -8.31 7.21
N LYS A 30 0.10 -8.62 7.45
CA LYS A 30 0.51 -9.53 8.54
C LYS A 30 0.00 -9.05 9.90
N TYR A 31 -0.22 -7.76 10.04
CA TYR A 31 -0.73 -7.11 11.26
C TYR A 31 -2.24 -6.83 11.21
N ALA A 32 -2.91 -7.16 10.12
CA ALA A 32 -4.35 -6.94 9.92
C ALA A 32 -5.19 -8.01 10.65
N LYS A 33 -5.02 -8.08 11.97
CA LYS A 33 -5.67 -9.08 12.84
C LYS A 33 -6.56 -8.40 13.86
N ALA A 34 -7.68 -9.03 14.17
CA ALA A 34 -8.56 -8.55 15.22
C ALA A 34 -7.79 -8.40 16.54
N GLY A 35 -7.91 -7.23 17.16
CA GLY A 35 -7.20 -6.90 18.41
C GLY A 35 -5.95 -6.03 18.22
N ASN A 36 -5.31 -6.07 17.07
CA ASN A 36 -4.24 -5.14 16.70
C ASN A 36 -4.78 -3.72 16.47
N HIS A 37 -3.88 -2.75 16.38
CA HIS A 37 -4.23 -1.37 16.06
C HIS A 37 -3.86 -1.04 14.62
N LEU A 38 -4.62 -0.13 14.01
CA LEU A 38 -4.46 0.25 12.61
C LEU A 38 -3.03 0.69 12.25
N HIS A 39 -2.37 1.43 13.17
CA HIS A 39 -1.01 1.93 12.94
C HIS A 39 0.03 0.81 12.71
N GLU A 40 -0.23 -0.41 13.16
CA GLU A 40 0.69 -1.53 12.96
C GLU A 40 0.76 -1.93 11.50
N ILE A 41 -0.39 -1.90 10.78
CA ILE A 41 -0.44 -2.07 9.32
C ILE A 41 0.34 -0.93 8.65
N SER A 42 0.00 0.31 8.98
CA SER A 42 0.60 1.50 8.40
C SER A 42 2.11 1.55 8.59
N ALA A 43 2.58 1.23 9.79
CA ALA A 43 4.00 1.20 10.11
C ALA A 43 4.75 0.11 9.33
N ALA A 44 4.20 -1.08 9.23
CA ALA A 44 4.83 -2.18 8.50
C ALA A 44 4.97 -1.88 7.00
N ILE A 45 3.96 -1.25 6.39
CA ILE A 45 4.01 -0.80 5.00
C ILE A 45 5.13 0.22 4.81
N GLY A 46 5.11 1.29 5.60
CA GLY A 46 6.06 2.38 5.48
C GLY A 46 7.51 1.96 5.77
N ASP A 47 7.72 1.27 6.89
CA ASP A 47 9.05 0.80 7.28
C ASP A 47 9.67 -0.12 6.22
N TYR A 48 8.85 -0.99 5.60
CA TYR A 48 9.31 -1.85 4.52
C TYR A 48 9.76 -1.03 3.29
N ALA A 49 8.91 -0.13 2.80
CA ALA A 49 9.21 0.68 1.62
C ALA A 49 10.42 1.62 1.86
N GLU A 50 10.45 2.29 3.00
CA GLU A 50 11.53 3.21 3.38
C GLU A 50 12.88 2.49 3.57
N SER A 51 12.88 1.20 3.95
CA SER A 51 14.10 0.40 4.07
C SER A 51 14.87 0.25 2.75
N PHE A 52 14.21 0.48 1.61
CA PHE A 52 14.82 0.50 0.27
C PHE A 52 15.11 1.91 -0.23
N GLY A 53 14.89 2.94 0.58
CA GLY A 53 15.08 4.34 0.22
C GLY A 53 13.93 4.94 -0.59
N TYR A 54 12.77 4.30 -0.65
CA TYR A 54 11.60 4.82 -1.34
C TYR A 54 10.84 5.86 -0.50
N GLY A 55 10.21 6.81 -1.18
CA GLY A 55 9.27 7.75 -0.57
C GLY A 55 7.87 7.12 -0.47
N VAL A 56 7.24 7.25 0.68
CA VAL A 56 5.85 6.81 0.88
C VAL A 56 4.93 8.02 0.79
N VAL A 57 3.98 7.99 -0.15
CA VAL A 57 3.02 9.08 -0.33
C VAL A 57 2.17 9.25 0.94
N THR A 58 2.05 10.49 1.41
CA THR A 58 1.34 10.82 2.65
C THR A 58 -0.02 11.48 2.42
N ASP A 59 -0.21 12.12 1.27
CA ASP A 59 -1.39 12.90 0.93
C ASP A 59 -2.57 12.05 0.46
N LEU A 60 -2.29 10.81 0.08
CA LEU A 60 -3.26 9.81 -0.34
C LEU A 60 -3.11 8.58 0.54
N VAL A 61 -4.22 8.05 1.02
CA VAL A 61 -4.25 6.98 2.00
C VAL A 61 -5.34 5.97 1.68
N GLY A 62 -5.22 4.77 2.23
CA GLY A 62 -6.29 3.78 2.20
C GLY A 62 -7.47 4.18 3.08
N HIS A 63 -8.52 3.39 3.08
CA HIS A 63 -9.78 3.74 3.73
C HIS A 63 -10.62 2.51 4.12
N GLY A 64 -11.56 2.72 5.03
CA GLY A 64 -12.66 1.77 5.20
C GLY A 64 -13.52 1.70 3.94
N ILE A 65 -14.14 0.56 3.70
CA ILE A 65 -15.03 0.35 2.56
C ILE A 65 -16.21 -0.54 2.99
N GLY A 66 -17.41 -0.21 2.53
CA GLY A 66 -18.61 -0.96 2.88
C GLY A 66 -19.79 -0.50 2.04
N THR A 67 -20.75 0.17 2.67
CA THR A 67 -21.90 0.74 1.95
C THR A 67 -21.47 1.82 0.97
N HIS A 68 -20.43 2.59 1.33
CA HIS A 68 -19.82 3.59 0.49
C HIS A 68 -18.41 3.17 0.09
N LEU A 69 -17.95 3.67 -1.05
CA LEU A 69 -16.59 3.38 -1.55
C LEU A 69 -15.53 3.85 -0.56
N HIS A 70 -15.69 5.05 -0.01
CA HIS A 70 -14.80 5.61 0.99
C HIS A 70 -15.53 5.80 2.31
N GLU A 71 -15.09 5.08 3.32
CA GLU A 71 -15.58 5.17 4.69
C GLU A 71 -14.40 5.32 5.66
N GLU A 72 -14.70 5.79 6.88
CA GLU A 72 -13.73 5.71 7.98
C GLU A 72 -13.33 4.25 8.29
N PRO A 73 -12.11 4.01 8.74
CA PRO A 73 -11.05 4.97 9.02
C PRO A 73 -10.20 5.29 7.79
N GLU A 74 -9.48 6.41 7.82
CA GLU A 74 -8.32 6.61 6.95
C GLU A 74 -7.20 5.64 7.34
N ILE A 75 -6.49 5.10 6.33
CA ILE A 75 -5.44 4.10 6.52
C ILE A 75 -4.14 4.60 5.88
N PRO A 76 -3.33 5.37 6.61
CA PRO A 76 -2.03 5.81 6.12
C PRO A 76 -1.11 4.63 5.81
N ASN A 77 -0.21 4.82 4.84
CA ASN A 77 0.78 3.82 4.44
C ASN A 77 2.15 4.06 5.10
N PHE A 78 2.20 4.85 6.15
CA PHE A 78 3.42 5.25 6.87
C PHE A 78 3.17 5.23 8.38
N ARG A 79 4.26 5.18 9.13
CA ARG A 79 4.22 5.13 10.59
C ARG A 79 3.49 6.33 11.19
N GLN A 80 2.51 6.06 12.02
CA GLN A 80 1.73 7.06 12.74
C GLN A 80 2.19 7.17 14.21
N VAL A 81 2.09 8.36 14.78
CA VAL A 81 2.35 8.59 16.22
C VAL A 81 1.23 7.97 17.08
N ARG A 82 -0.01 8.06 16.61
CA ARG A 82 -1.18 7.52 17.30
C ARG A 82 -1.45 6.09 16.83
N ARG A 83 -1.91 5.25 17.75
CA ARG A 83 -2.22 3.84 17.45
C ARG A 83 -3.40 3.65 16.47
N GLY A 84 -4.26 4.66 16.34
CA GLY A 84 -5.48 4.53 15.57
C GLY A 84 -6.49 3.59 16.22
N ILE A 85 -7.51 3.20 15.47
CA ILE A 85 -8.56 2.32 15.96
C ILE A 85 -8.01 0.91 16.20
N LYS A 86 -8.70 0.18 17.07
CA LYS A 86 -8.49 -1.25 17.27
C LYS A 86 -9.26 -2.02 16.18
N LEU A 87 -8.57 -2.90 15.48
CA LEU A 87 -9.17 -3.73 14.45
C LEU A 87 -10.14 -4.73 15.06
N ARG A 88 -11.28 -4.92 14.40
CA ARG A 88 -12.34 -5.84 14.82
C ARG A 88 -12.72 -6.74 13.65
N GLN A 89 -13.08 -7.97 13.96
CA GLN A 89 -13.64 -8.90 12.99
C GLN A 89 -14.84 -8.28 12.26
N GLY A 90 -14.90 -8.47 10.94
CA GLY A 90 -15.94 -7.94 10.06
C GLY A 90 -15.62 -6.58 9.45
N MET A 91 -14.53 -5.91 9.87
CA MET A 91 -14.08 -4.69 9.18
C MET A 91 -13.55 -5.02 7.79
N THR A 92 -13.95 -4.21 6.79
CA THR A 92 -13.44 -4.25 5.43
C THR A 92 -12.64 -2.97 5.16
N LEU A 93 -11.41 -3.14 4.67
CA LEU A 93 -10.43 -2.08 4.57
C LEU A 93 -9.76 -2.14 3.19
N ALA A 94 -9.71 -1.00 2.48
CA ALA A 94 -8.89 -0.83 1.29
C ALA A 94 -7.47 -0.42 1.74
N ILE A 95 -6.51 -1.30 1.52
CA ILE A 95 -5.10 -1.07 1.80
C ILE A 95 -4.41 -0.82 0.47
N GLU A 96 -3.83 0.37 0.32
CA GLU A 96 -3.41 0.87 -0.99
C GLU A 96 -2.10 1.67 -0.94
N PRO A 97 -0.96 1.03 -0.66
CA PRO A 97 0.33 1.72 -0.66
C PRO A 97 0.62 2.37 -2.01
N MET A 98 1.02 3.64 -1.95
CA MET A 98 1.53 4.45 -3.05
C MET A 98 2.96 4.81 -2.73
N ILE A 99 3.89 4.32 -3.54
CA ILE A 99 5.33 4.36 -3.28
C ILE A 99 6.04 5.05 -4.44
N ASN A 100 6.86 6.04 -4.11
CA ASN A 100 7.68 6.79 -5.07
C ASN A 100 9.12 6.30 -5.02
N GLU A 101 9.76 6.22 -6.17
CA GLU A 101 11.20 5.95 -6.24
C GLU A 101 12.03 7.06 -5.58
N GLY A 102 11.55 8.30 -5.67
CA GLY A 102 12.15 9.49 -5.10
C GLY A 102 11.48 9.94 -3.80
N ARG A 103 11.18 11.25 -3.73
CA ARG A 103 10.57 11.86 -2.56
C ARG A 103 9.08 11.51 -2.43
N PRO A 104 8.51 11.55 -1.21
CA PRO A 104 7.11 11.23 -0.99
C PRO A 104 6.12 12.27 -1.54
N ASP A 105 6.61 13.46 -1.89
CA ASP A 105 5.79 14.60 -2.25
C ASP A 105 5.10 14.40 -3.60
N VAL A 106 3.84 14.81 -3.66
CA VAL A 106 2.99 14.73 -4.86
C VAL A 106 2.34 16.08 -5.14
N GLU A 107 1.94 16.31 -6.39
CA GLU A 107 1.18 17.48 -6.79
C GLU A 107 -0.05 17.11 -7.62
N TRP A 108 -1.09 17.92 -7.47
CA TRP A 108 -2.34 17.80 -8.21
C TRP A 108 -2.27 18.64 -9.47
N LEU A 109 -2.62 18.05 -10.61
CA LEU A 109 -2.66 18.80 -11.86
C LEU A 109 -3.96 19.64 -11.95
N GLY A 110 -3.99 20.55 -12.92
CA GLY A 110 -5.09 21.48 -13.10
C GLY A 110 -6.44 20.87 -13.54
N ASP A 111 -6.52 19.54 -13.69
CA ASP A 111 -7.74 18.79 -13.94
C ASP A 111 -8.44 18.33 -12.64
N ASP A 112 -7.90 18.71 -11.48
CA ASP A 112 -8.36 18.33 -10.14
C ASP A 112 -8.50 16.81 -9.90
N TRP A 113 -7.84 16.01 -10.74
CA TRP A 113 -7.89 14.55 -10.71
C TRP A 113 -6.52 13.90 -10.75
N THR A 114 -5.69 14.30 -11.68
CA THR A 114 -4.38 13.67 -11.91
C THR A 114 -3.40 14.08 -10.81
N VAL A 115 -2.78 13.09 -10.19
CA VAL A 115 -1.72 13.27 -9.19
C VAL A 115 -0.41 12.73 -9.75
N VAL A 116 0.64 13.51 -9.64
CA VAL A 116 1.98 13.15 -10.11
C VAL A 116 3.01 13.35 -9.00
N THR A 117 4.16 12.70 -9.11
CA THR A 117 5.28 12.96 -8.20
C THR A 117 5.84 14.35 -8.43
N GLU A 118 6.10 15.11 -7.37
CA GLU A 118 6.64 16.47 -7.47
C GLU A 118 8.03 16.49 -8.13
N ASP A 119 8.85 15.47 -7.86
CA ASP A 119 10.22 15.35 -8.37
C ASP A 119 10.34 14.60 -9.71
N SER A 120 9.22 14.28 -10.35
CA SER A 120 9.16 13.50 -11.60
C SER A 120 9.71 12.06 -11.49
N SER A 121 9.92 11.54 -10.30
CA SER A 121 10.30 10.14 -10.09
C SER A 121 9.16 9.19 -10.41
N LEU A 122 9.48 7.91 -10.62
CA LEU A 122 8.48 6.87 -10.83
C LEU A 122 7.67 6.65 -9.56
N SER A 123 6.40 6.32 -9.73
CA SER A 123 5.50 5.93 -8.65
C SER A 123 4.79 4.62 -8.98
N ALA A 124 4.49 3.83 -7.98
CA ALA A 124 3.66 2.63 -8.11
C ALA A 124 2.58 2.62 -7.03
N HIS A 125 1.44 2.06 -7.39
CA HIS A 125 0.28 1.87 -6.53
C HIS A 125 -0.15 0.40 -6.57
N TYR A 126 -0.39 -0.17 -5.40
CA TYR A 126 -0.95 -1.52 -5.27
C TYR A 126 -2.10 -1.49 -4.27
N GLU A 127 -3.22 -2.09 -4.61
CA GLU A 127 -4.41 -2.03 -3.77
C GLU A 127 -5.12 -3.36 -3.71
N ASN A 128 -5.58 -3.73 -2.53
CA ASN A 128 -6.61 -4.74 -2.32
C ASN A 128 -7.51 -4.39 -1.14
N THR A 129 -8.74 -4.83 -1.23
CA THR A 129 -9.67 -4.83 -0.10
C THR A 129 -9.48 -6.10 0.72
N ILE A 130 -9.35 -5.94 2.03
CA ILE A 130 -9.23 -7.04 2.98
C ILE A 130 -10.41 -7.08 3.95
N LEU A 131 -10.72 -8.28 4.42
CA LEU A 131 -11.64 -8.52 5.54
C LEU A 131 -10.83 -8.91 6.77
N ILE A 132 -11.07 -8.22 7.89
CA ILE A 132 -10.53 -8.61 9.18
C ILE A 132 -11.36 -9.79 9.71
N THR A 133 -10.68 -10.91 9.95
CA THR A 133 -11.28 -12.13 10.49
C THR A 133 -10.88 -12.34 11.95
N ASP A 134 -11.22 -13.48 12.52
CA ASP A 134 -10.73 -13.94 13.83
C ASP A 134 -9.31 -14.53 13.78
N GLY A 135 -8.74 -14.66 12.57
CA GLY A 135 -7.38 -15.16 12.29
C GLY A 135 -6.63 -14.28 11.31
N GLU A 136 -6.11 -14.89 10.24
CA GLU A 136 -5.45 -14.16 9.16
C GLU A 136 -6.49 -13.38 8.34
N PRO A 137 -6.15 -12.19 7.83
CA PRO A 137 -7.07 -11.42 6.99
C PRO A 137 -7.36 -12.17 5.67
N GLU A 138 -8.58 -11.99 5.16
CA GLU A 138 -8.96 -12.46 3.84
C GLU A 138 -8.83 -11.33 2.83
N ILE A 139 -8.14 -11.56 1.70
CA ILE A 139 -8.04 -10.60 0.60
C ILE A 139 -9.20 -10.85 -0.35
N LEU A 140 -10.11 -9.88 -0.46
CA LEU A 140 -11.37 -10.04 -1.21
C LEU A 140 -11.24 -9.75 -2.72
N THR A 141 -10.19 -9.07 -3.14
CA THR A 141 -10.05 -8.53 -4.51
C THR A 141 -8.90 -9.16 -5.32
N LEU A 142 -8.34 -10.28 -4.85
CA LEU A 142 -7.36 -11.04 -5.65
C LEU A 142 -8.03 -11.61 -6.91
N THR A 143 -7.31 -11.53 -8.02
CA THR A 143 -7.70 -12.22 -9.25
C THR A 143 -7.36 -13.72 -9.17
N ASP A 144 -8.03 -14.55 -9.96
CA ASP A 144 -7.75 -15.99 -10.03
C ASP A 144 -6.26 -16.26 -10.35
N LYS A 145 -5.67 -15.44 -11.22
CA LYS A 145 -4.26 -15.54 -11.60
C LYS A 145 -3.32 -15.25 -10.43
N GLU A 146 -3.66 -14.31 -9.57
CA GLU A 146 -2.87 -14.00 -8.37
C GLU A 146 -3.00 -15.09 -7.32
N LEU A 147 -4.21 -15.65 -7.16
CA LEU A 147 -4.46 -16.78 -6.27
C LEU A 147 -3.66 -18.03 -6.68
N GLU A 148 -3.54 -18.31 -7.98
CA GLU A 148 -2.74 -19.43 -8.50
C GLU A 148 -1.23 -19.25 -8.32
N SER A 149 -0.77 -18.01 -8.12
CA SER A 149 0.65 -17.66 -7.99
C SER A 149 1.15 -17.59 -6.55
N MET A 150 0.25 -17.70 -5.57
CA MET A 150 0.55 -17.67 -4.13
C MET A 150 0.75 -19.08 -3.57
#